data_6f21eb4cfa5be12d36fb2f72b34e9533
#
_entry.id   6f21eb4cfa5be12d36fb2f72b34e9533
#
_cell.length_a   1.000
_cell.length_b   1.000
_cell.length_c   1.000
_cell.angle_alpha   90.00
_cell.angle_beta   90.00
_cell.angle_gamma   90.00
#
_symmetry.space_group_name_H-M   'P 1'
#
loop_
_entity.id
_entity.type
_entity.pdbx_description
1 polymer ?
#
loop_
_entity_poly.entity_id
_entity_poly.type
_entity_poly.pdbx_seq_one_letter_code
_entity_poly.pdbx_strand_id
1 'polypeptide(L)'
;MTAELIEFHAKDGVALNGYIIKNKKKTKKLLIEIHGMTSNCFKKRERVIAETAVKMTNVDTICINTRGSEITKYIKNMQGEKKLAGTAYEDIEESYYDILGIVEYALNLGYTSIYLQGHSLGATKVVFSYMKMIEENVKEVNNIKGIILLSLVDIPELFRILSCEKFLPLAEKMEKDGKTLTLMPEEAFIHPISVKTYLKYTKYNNDIDFAQYNKKDYKFEVINKIKIPIFMRWGNNKELVNMKTETLVELMNNMIKNKNKDISYIDGADHTYSDKEYILAQEIVNFIKKIEVQQNLSNDSLIKWIKYIEKN
;
A
#
# COMPACT_ATOMS: atom_id res chain seq x y z
N MET A 1 8.86 5.69 -22.80
CA MET A 1 8.98 4.34 -22.20
C MET A 1 7.83 3.49 -22.66
N THR A 2 8.02 2.20 -22.75
CA THR A 2 6.95 1.26 -23.12
C THR A 2 6.48 0.56 -21.86
N ALA A 3 5.17 0.52 -21.65
CA ALA A 3 4.53 -0.29 -20.62
C ALA A 3 4.05 -1.59 -21.27
N GLU A 4 4.32 -2.72 -20.63
CA GLU A 4 3.83 -4.04 -21.04
C GLU A 4 2.69 -4.43 -20.08
N LEU A 5 1.55 -4.84 -20.63
CA LEU A 5 0.45 -5.37 -19.80
C LEU A 5 0.88 -6.70 -19.17
N ILE A 6 0.47 -6.91 -17.93
CA ILE A 6 0.68 -8.17 -17.21
C ILE A 6 -0.64 -8.71 -16.70
N GLU A 7 -0.74 -10.03 -16.67
CA GLU A 7 -1.76 -10.77 -15.93
C GLU A 7 -1.07 -11.68 -14.92
N PHE A 8 -1.63 -11.77 -13.74
CA PHE A 8 -1.14 -12.63 -12.67
C PHE A 8 -2.32 -13.15 -11.85
N HIS A 9 -2.06 -14.17 -11.03
CA HIS A 9 -3.06 -14.69 -10.11
C HIS A 9 -2.71 -14.28 -8.67
N ALA A 10 -3.70 -13.78 -7.96
CA ALA A 10 -3.64 -13.67 -6.50
C ALA A 10 -3.43 -15.06 -5.89
N LYS A 11 -2.97 -15.13 -4.65
CA LYS A 11 -2.68 -16.41 -3.97
C LYS A 11 -3.89 -17.34 -3.85
N ASP A 12 -5.09 -16.78 -3.84
CA ASP A 12 -6.38 -17.51 -3.84
C ASP A 12 -6.92 -17.80 -5.25
N GLY A 13 -6.10 -17.59 -6.30
CA GLY A 13 -6.42 -17.91 -7.69
C GLY A 13 -7.25 -16.86 -8.43
N VAL A 14 -7.52 -15.69 -7.85
CA VAL A 14 -8.18 -14.60 -8.55
C VAL A 14 -7.27 -14.03 -9.64
N ALA A 15 -7.79 -13.92 -10.87
CA ALA A 15 -7.07 -13.30 -11.99
C ALA A 15 -7.06 -11.77 -11.85
N LEU A 16 -5.89 -11.19 -11.85
CA LEU A 16 -5.63 -9.77 -11.72
C LEU A 16 -4.73 -9.28 -12.84
N ASN A 17 -4.65 -7.97 -13.03
CA ASN A 17 -3.85 -7.37 -14.09
C ASN A 17 -3.13 -6.11 -13.62
N GLY A 18 -2.27 -5.62 -14.47
CA GLY A 18 -1.52 -4.39 -14.28
C GLY A 18 -0.61 -4.13 -15.47
N TYR A 19 0.43 -3.36 -15.25
CA TYR A 19 1.47 -3.16 -16.25
C TYR A 19 2.84 -3.10 -15.60
N ILE A 20 3.87 -3.42 -16.38
CA ILE A 20 5.27 -3.29 -16.00
C ILE A 20 5.97 -2.29 -16.93
N ILE A 21 6.78 -1.40 -16.33
CA ILE A 21 7.74 -0.56 -17.04
C ILE A 21 9.14 -1.06 -16.68
N LYS A 22 9.91 -1.45 -17.70
CA LYS A 22 11.25 -2.01 -17.51
C LYS A 22 12.34 -0.97 -17.76
N ASN A 23 13.40 -1.07 -17.00
CA ASN A 23 14.62 -0.31 -17.23
C ASN A 23 15.32 -0.82 -18.51
N LYS A 24 16.09 0.05 -19.14
CA LYS A 24 16.91 -0.34 -20.31
C LYS A 24 17.99 -1.37 -19.95
N LYS A 25 18.48 -1.33 -18.71
CA LYS A 25 19.44 -2.30 -18.17
C LYS A 25 18.70 -3.36 -17.38
N LYS A 26 19.01 -4.62 -17.59
CA LYS A 26 18.44 -5.73 -16.82
C LYS A 26 18.71 -5.51 -15.31
N THR A 27 17.69 -5.63 -14.50
CA THR A 27 17.76 -5.48 -13.06
C THR A 27 17.05 -6.63 -12.33
N LYS A 28 17.37 -6.83 -11.06
CA LYS A 28 16.67 -7.74 -10.14
C LYS A 28 15.85 -6.99 -9.09
N LYS A 29 15.67 -5.69 -9.28
CA LYS A 29 15.00 -4.78 -8.34
C LYS A 29 13.67 -4.31 -8.92
N LEU A 30 12.65 -4.29 -8.09
CA LEU A 30 11.29 -3.99 -8.51
C LEU A 30 10.60 -3.09 -7.48
N LEU A 31 9.92 -2.03 -7.96
CA LEU A 31 8.92 -1.29 -7.22
C LEU A 31 7.53 -1.84 -7.61
N ILE A 32 6.71 -2.20 -6.62
CA ILE A 32 5.31 -2.60 -6.83
C ILE A 32 4.41 -1.53 -6.23
N GLU A 33 3.49 -0.99 -7.04
CA GLU A 33 2.57 0.07 -6.65
C GLU A 33 1.14 -0.45 -6.49
N ILE A 34 0.56 -0.15 -5.31
CA ILE A 34 -0.80 -0.53 -4.89
C ILE A 34 -1.64 0.74 -4.76
N HIS A 35 -2.69 0.83 -5.58
CA HIS A 35 -3.60 1.97 -5.62
C HIS A 35 -4.50 2.06 -4.37
N GLY A 36 -5.08 3.24 -4.15
CA GLY A 36 -6.06 3.50 -3.09
C GLY A 36 -7.51 3.14 -3.44
N MET A 37 -8.43 3.56 -2.59
CA MET A 37 -9.87 3.38 -2.73
C MET A 37 -10.36 3.99 -4.05
N THR A 38 -11.29 3.33 -4.76
CA THR A 38 -11.88 3.72 -6.05
C THR A 38 -10.89 4.02 -7.18
N SER A 39 -9.62 3.66 -6.98
CA SER A 39 -8.54 3.95 -7.91
C SER A 39 -8.17 2.71 -8.75
N ASN A 40 -7.16 2.87 -9.58
CA ASN A 40 -6.58 1.82 -10.42
C ASN A 40 -5.12 2.16 -10.74
N CYS A 41 -4.41 1.22 -11.37
CA CYS A 41 -2.99 1.36 -11.72
C CYS A 41 -2.70 2.41 -12.83
N PHE A 42 -3.72 2.94 -13.51
CA PHE A 42 -3.54 3.85 -14.65
C PHE A 42 -3.61 5.33 -14.28
N LYS A 43 -3.70 5.68 -13.00
CA LYS A 43 -3.75 7.09 -12.58
C LYS A 43 -2.41 7.80 -12.83
N LYS A 44 -2.46 9.12 -12.93
CA LYS A 44 -1.29 9.98 -13.24
C LYS A 44 -0.17 9.79 -12.21
N ARG A 45 -0.49 9.72 -10.92
CA ARG A 45 0.49 9.55 -9.85
C ARG A 45 1.29 8.26 -10.02
N GLU A 46 0.62 7.11 -10.15
CA GLU A 46 1.26 5.80 -10.34
C GLU A 46 2.17 5.84 -11.56
N ARG A 47 1.69 6.35 -12.68
CA ARG A 47 2.49 6.46 -13.90
C ARG A 47 3.72 7.36 -13.72
N VAL A 48 3.58 8.53 -13.08
CA VAL A 48 4.72 9.45 -12.88
C VAL A 48 5.76 8.84 -11.94
N ILE A 49 5.34 8.16 -10.87
CA ILE A 49 6.25 7.45 -9.96
C ILE A 49 6.97 6.34 -10.71
N ALA A 50 6.24 5.46 -11.43
CA ALA A 50 6.80 4.37 -12.20
C ALA A 50 7.84 4.85 -13.23
N GLU A 51 7.49 5.82 -14.06
CA GLU A 51 8.39 6.37 -15.07
C GLU A 51 9.64 7.02 -14.43
N THR A 52 9.47 7.72 -13.31
CA THR A 52 10.57 8.41 -12.63
C THR A 52 11.50 7.40 -11.97
N ALA A 53 10.96 6.38 -11.30
CA ALA A 53 11.74 5.31 -10.68
C ALA A 53 12.60 4.58 -11.74
N VAL A 54 12.00 4.19 -12.85
CA VAL A 54 12.71 3.51 -13.96
C VAL A 54 13.78 4.42 -14.60
N LYS A 55 13.51 5.73 -14.76
CA LYS A 55 14.47 6.68 -15.37
C LYS A 55 15.65 6.99 -14.46
N MET A 56 15.41 7.13 -13.16
CA MET A 56 16.37 7.71 -12.22
C MET A 56 17.08 6.66 -11.34
N THR A 57 16.64 5.40 -11.40
CA THR A 57 17.22 4.28 -10.65
C THR A 57 17.47 3.08 -11.57
N ASN A 58 18.02 1.99 -11.01
CA ASN A 58 18.09 0.69 -11.68
C ASN A 58 16.99 -0.23 -11.12
N VAL A 59 15.74 0.22 -11.19
CA VAL A 59 14.55 -0.49 -10.67
C VAL A 59 13.52 -0.56 -11.77
N ASP A 60 12.91 -1.73 -12.00
CA ASP A 60 11.70 -1.87 -12.80
C ASP A 60 10.48 -1.54 -11.93
N THR A 61 9.36 -1.19 -12.52
CA THR A 61 8.14 -0.88 -11.78
C THR A 61 6.94 -1.65 -12.30
N ILE A 62 6.18 -2.27 -11.40
CA ILE A 62 4.88 -2.87 -11.66
C ILE A 62 3.81 -2.05 -10.94
N CYS A 63 2.77 -1.66 -11.67
CA CYS A 63 1.55 -1.08 -11.10
C CYS A 63 0.40 -2.07 -11.31
N ILE A 64 -0.29 -2.46 -10.25
CA ILE A 64 -1.35 -3.46 -10.32
C ILE A 64 -2.73 -2.91 -10.02
N ASN A 65 -3.75 -3.55 -10.59
CA ASN A 65 -5.12 -3.48 -10.14
C ASN A 65 -5.36 -4.59 -9.12
N THR A 66 -5.64 -4.23 -7.88
CA THR A 66 -6.11 -5.18 -6.86
C THR A 66 -7.58 -5.58 -7.12
N ARG A 67 -8.08 -6.59 -6.40
CA ARG A 67 -9.53 -6.92 -6.43
C ARG A 67 -10.42 -5.74 -6.06
N GLY A 68 -9.93 -4.81 -5.25
CA GLY A 68 -10.60 -3.57 -4.86
C GLY A 68 -10.46 -2.40 -5.83
N SER A 69 -9.87 -2.59 -7.02
CA SER A 69 -9.80 -1.51 -8.03
C SER A 69 -11.18 -1.19 -8.61
N GLU A 70 -11.38 0.09 -8.97
CA GLU A 70 -12.67 0.62 -9.40
C GLU A 70 -13.72 0.61 -8.28
N ILE A 71 -14.93 1.07 -8.58
CA ILE A 71 -16.04 1.09 -7.61
C ILE A 71 -16.69 -0.29 -7.53
N THR A 72 -17.04 -0.86 -8.68
CA THR A 72 -17.72 -2.16 -8.80
C THR A 72 -17.24 -2.90 -10.03
N LYS A 73 -16.92 -4.16 -9.88
CA LYS A 73 -16.54 -5.05 -10.98
C LYS A 73 -16.81 -6.51 -10.63
N TYR A 74 -16.74 -7.38 -11.64
CA TYR A 74 -16.64 -8.82 -11.42
C TYR A 74 -15.19 -9.27 -11.63
N ILE A 75 -14.69 -10.07 -10.69
CA ILE A 75 -13.43 -10.81 -10.82
C ILE A 75 -13.73 -12.29 -11.03
N LYS A 76 -12.78 -13.02 -11.61
CA LYS A 76 -12.87 -14.47 -11.82
C LYS A 76 -11.69 -15.16 -11.14
N ASN A 77 -11.94 -16.33 -10.59
CA ASN A 77 -10.86 -17.23 -10.17
C ASN A 77 -10.42 -18.16 -11.32
N MET A 78 -9.42 -18.99 -11.07
CA MET A 78 -8.91 -19.96 -12.05
C MET A 78 -9.96 -20.98 -12.53
N GLN A 79 -11.00 -21.23 -11.74
CA GLN A 79 -12.13 -22.11 -12.08
C GLN A 79 -13.19 -21.40 -12.92
N GLY A 80 -13.03 -20.09 -13.16
CA GLY A 80 -13.97 -19.27 -13.92
C GLY A 80 -15.17 -18.77 -13.10
N GLU A 81 -15.20 -19.01 -11.79
CA GLU A 81 -16.24 -18.51 -10.90
C GLU A 81 -16.14 -17.00 -10.74
N LYS A 82 -17.30 -16.34 -10.86
CA LYS A 82 -17.39 -14.89 -10.75
C LYS A 82 -17.69 -14.47 -9.31
N LYS A 83 -16.95 -13.49 -8.81
CA LYS A 83 -17.21 -12.81 -7.53
C LYS A 83 -17.38 -11.31 -7.77
N LEU A 84 -18.36 -10.71 -7.08
CA LEU A 84 -18.52 -9.26 -7.05
C LEU A 84 -17.38 -8.64 -6.25
N ALA A 85 -16.76 -7.60 -6.78
CA ALA A 85 -15.55 -6.96 -6.28
C ALA A 85 -15.54 -5.46 -6.62
N GLY A 86 -14.40 -4.80 -6.45
CA GLY A 86 -14.25 -3.36 -6.48
C GLY A 86 -14.40 -2.79 -5.08
N THR A 87 -14.09 -1.52 -4.89
CA THR A 87 -14.07 -0.87 -3.56
C THR A 87 -15.41 -1.02 -2.81
N ALA A 88 -16.54 -1.02 -3.54
CA ALA A 88 -17.86 -1.15 -2.92
C ALA A 88 -18.07 -2.49 -2.20
N TYR A 89 -17.36 -3.54 -2.59
CA TYR A 89 -17.52 -4.91 -2.07
C TYR A 89 -16.22 -5.48 -1.51
N GLU A 90 -15.21 -4.64 -1.35
CA GLU A 90 -13.89 -5.06 -0.92
C GLU A 90 -13.89 -5.56 0.52
N ASP A 91 -13.24 -6.70 0.72
CA ASP A 91 -12.74 -7.16 1.99
C ASP A 91 -11.23 -6.89 2.00
N ILE A 92 -10.80 -5.93 2.83
CA ILE A 92 -9.41 -5.45 2.78
C ILE A 92 -8.40 -6.56 3.12
N GLU A 93 -8.78 -7.53 3.96
CA GLU A 93 -7.93 -8.65 4.34
C GLU A 93 -7.64 -9.57 3.15
N GLU A 94 -8.53 -9.63 2.16
CA GLU A 94 -8.28 -10.38 0.93
C GLU A 94 -7.16 -9.75 0.08
N SER A 95 -6.78 -8.48 0.34
CA SER A 95 -5.64 -7.84 -0.33
C SER A 95 -4.31 -8.55 -0.06
N TYR A 96 -4.23 -9.32 1.03
CA TYR A 96 -3.10 -10.18 1.30
C TYR A 96 -2.83 -11.16 0.14
N TYR A 97 -3.88 -11.79 -0.38
CA TYR A 97 -3.73 -12.71 -1.51
C TYR A 97 -3.28 -12.01 -2.78
N ASP A 98 -3.75 -10.77 -3.02
CA ASP A 98 -3.36 -9.97 -4.19
C ASP A 98 -1.88 -9.60 -4.12
N ILE A 99 -1.43 -9.10 -2.96
CA ILE A 99 -0.06 -8.64 -2.75
C ILE A 99 0.93 -9.81 -2.68
N LEU A 100 0.58 -10.90 -2.04
CA LEU A 100 1.41 -12.11 -2.05
C LEU A 100 1.51 -12.67 -3.47
N GLY A 101 0.40 -12.72 -4.23
CA GLY A 101 0.40 -13.19 -5.61
C GLY A 101 1.31 -12.38 -6.52
N ILE A 102 1.28 -11.04 -6.45
CA ILE A 102 2.20 -10.22 -7.28
C ILE A 102 3.65 -10.32 -6.81
N VAL A 103 3.92 -10.50 -5.52
CA VAL A 103 5.28 -10.75 -5.02
C VAL A 103 5.80 -12.09 -5.55
N GLU A 104 5.03 -13.18 -5.49
CA GLU A 104 5.40 -14.48 -6.07
C GLU A 104 5.61 -14.38 -7.58
N TYR A 105 4.73 -13.68 -8.30
CA TYR A 105 4.88 -13.42 -9.73
C TYR A 105 6.20 -12.69 -10.04
N ALA A 106 6.54 -11.66 -9.27
CA ALA A 106 7.78 -10.92 -9.44
C ALA A 106 9.02 -11.81 -9.19
N LEU A 107 8.98 -12.64 -8.16
CA LEU A 107 10.07 -13.59 -7.87
C LEU A 107 10.25 -14.61 -9.01
N ASN A 108 9.16 -15.10 -9.60
CA ASN A 108 9.19 -16.00 -10.76
C ASN A 108 9.79 -15.33 -12.00
N LEU A 109 9.67 -14.00 -12.14
CA LEU A 109 10.36 -13.22 -13.17
C LEU A 109 11.85 -12.99 -12.86
N GLY A 110 12.33 -13.39 -11.68
CA GLY A 110 13.74 -13.30 -11.26
C GLY A 110 14.10 -12.04 -10.49
N TYR A 111 13.11 -11.24 -10.05
CA TYR A 111 13.36 -10.14 -9.11
C TYR A 111 13.69 -10.69 -7.71
N THR A 112 14.63 -10.05 -7.03
CA THR A 112 15.08 -10.48 -5.70
C THR A 112 15.06 -9.38 -4.65
N SER A 113 14.83 -8.14 -5.07
CA SER A 113 14.71 -6.97 -4.20
C SER A 113 13.45 -6.19 -4.58
N ILE A 114 12.45 -6.22 -3.70
CA ILE A 114 11.13 -5.65 -3.95
C ILE A 114 10.91 -4.49 -2.98
N TYR A 115 10.42 -3.38 -3.49
CA TYR A 115 9.89 -2.25 -2.73
C TYR A 115 8.38 -2.25 -2.89
N LEU A 116 7.63 -2.27 -1.78
CA LEU A 116 6.17 -2.20 -1.81
C LEU A 116 5.71 -0.79 -1.52
N GLN A 117 4.93 -0.21 -2.44
CA GLN A 117 4.31 1.09 -2.28
C GLN A 117 2.80 0.96 -2.23
N GLY A 118 2.17 1.67 -1.30
CA GLY A 118 0.73 1.83 -1.25
C GLY A 118 0.31 3.27 -1.04
N HIS A 119 -0.79 3.67 -1.65
CA HIS A 119 -1.39 4.98 -1.46
C HIS A 119 -2.75 4.86 -0.78
N SER A 120 -3.03 5.71 0.23
CA SER A 120 -4.32 5.77 0.92
C SER A 120 -4.71 4.37 1.44
N LEU A 121 -5.87 3.82 1.09
CA LEU A 121 -6.25 2.44 1.42
C LEU A 121 -5.22 1.41 0.94
N GLY A 122 -4.50 1.67 -0.17
CA GLY A 122 -3.39 0.84 -0.63
C GLY A 122 -2.23 0.79 0.35
N ALA A 123 -1.98 1.86 1.10
CA ALA A 123 -0.96 1.86 2.16
C ALA A 123 -1.36 0.93 3.32
N THR A 124 -2.64 0.93 3.71
CA THR A 124 -3.18 -0.03 4.69
C THR A 124 -3.02 -1.46 4.20
N LYS A 125 -3.35 -1.75 2.92
CA LYS A 125 -3.18 -3.07 2.30
C LYS A 125 -1.73 -3.55 2.34
N VAL A 126 -0.78 -2.66 2.05
CA VAL A 126 0.66 -2.98 2.11
C VAL A 126 1.09 -3.35 3.52
N VAL A 127 0.71 -2.55 4.53
CA VAL A 127 1.05 -2.83 5.94
C VAL A 127 0.43 -4.17 6.37
N PHE A 128 -0.87 -4.36 6.14
CA PHE A 128 -1.57 -5.59 6.49
C PHE A 128 -0.91 -6.82 5.85
N SER A 129 -0.70 -6.79 4.54
CA SER A 129 -0.17 -7.92 3.81
C SER A 129 1.28 -8.24 4.21
N TYR A 130 2.12 -7.22 4.42
CA TYR A 130 3.49 -7.42 4.89
C TYR A 130 3.53 -8.05 6.28
N MET A 131 2.70 -7.57 7.20
CA MET A 131 2.62 -8.14 8.55
C MET A 131 2.08 -9.57 8.54
N LYS A 132 1.08 -9.85 7.70
CA LYS A 132 0.52 -11.20 7.54
C LYS A 132 1.57 -12.18 6.98
N MET A 133 2.38 -11.75 6.01
CA MET A 133 3.51 -12.57 5.51
C MET A 133 4.52 -12.89 6.63
N ILE A 134 4.79 -11.96 7.54
CA ILE A 134 5.68 -12.19 8.70
C ILE A 134 5.04 -13.19 9.66
N GLU A 135 3.79 -13.01 10.03
CA GLU A 135 3.05 -13.88 10.96
C GLU A 135 2.97 -15.32 10.45
N GLU A 136 2.75 -15.50 9.16
CA GLU A 136 2.67 -16.81 8.51
C GLU A 136 4.04 -17.39 8.11
N ASN A 137 5.14 -16.69 8.43
CA ASN A 137 6.51 -17.08 8.07
C ASN A 137 6.70 -17.33 6.57
N VAL A 138 6.05 -16.53 5.73
CA VAL A 138 6.14 -16.62 4.27
C VAL A 138 7.54 -16.21 3.83
N LYS A 139 8.26 -17.11 3.14
CA LYS A 139 9.69 -16.88 2.77
C LYS A 139 9.88 -15.68 1.84
N GLU A 140 8.89 -15.37 1.03
CA GLU A 140 8.85 -14.28 0.05
C GLU A 140 9.03 -12.90 0.71
N VAL A 141 8.65 -12.75 2.00
CA VAL A 141 8.82 -11.51 2.78
C VAL A 141 10.28 -11.06 2.85
N ASN A 142 11.23 -11.99 2.81
CA ASN A 142 12.66 -11.69 2.83
C ASN A 142 13.16 -10.94 1.59
N ASN A 143 12.39 -10.94 0.51
CA ASN A 143 12.69 -10.21 -0.72
C ASN A 143 12.17 -8.76 -0.69
N ILE A 144 11.31 -8.41 0.27
CA ILE A 144 10.82 -7.05 0.47
C ILE A 144 11.89 -6.24 1.21
N LYS A 145 12.39 -5.18 0.58
CA LYS A 145 13.54 -4.39 1.05
C LYS A 145 13.17 -2.99 1.56
N GLY A 146 11.95 -2.54 1.33
CA GLY A 146 11.44 -1.27 1.81
C GLY A 146 9.95 -1.15 1.60
N ILE A 147 9.30 -0.38 2.46
CA ILE A 147 7.86 -0.07 2.43
C ILE A 147 7.69 1.42 2.25
N ILE A 148 6.80 1.81 1.32
CA ILE A 148 6.48 3.18 0.97
C ILE A 148 4.99 3.38 1.19
N LEU A 149 4.63 4.23 2.14
CA LEU A 149 3.25 4.52 2.54
C LEU A 149 2.93 5.98 2.22
N LEU A 150 2.04 6.18 1.25
CA LEU A 150 1.60 7.49 0.78
C LEU A 150 0.20 7.76 1.32
N SER A 151 0.03 8.87 2.04
CA SER A 151 -1.24 9.28 2.65
C SER A 151 -1.94 8.12 3.36
N LEU A 152 -1.21 7.39 4.24
CA LEU A 152 -1.81 6.35 5.07
C LEU A 152 -2.96 6.96 5.87
N VAL A 153 -4.15 6.36 5.80
CA VAL A 153 -5.38 6.91 6.39
C VAL A 153 -5.80 6.16 7.65
N ASP A 154 -6.40 6.90 8.59
CA ASP A 154 -7.27 6.35 9.64
C ASP A 154 -8.65 6.14 9.03
N ILE A 155 -8.99 4.90 8.67
CA ILE A 155 -10.21 4.59 7.91
C ILE A 155 -11.47 4.95 8.70
N PRO A 156 -11.66 4.56 9.97
CA PRO A 156 -12.83 4.97 10.73
C PRO A 156 -12.92 6.49 10.95
N GLU A 157 -11.77 7.17 11.09
CA GLU A 157 -11.75 8.62 11.19
C GLU A 157 -12.21 9.31 9.90
N LEU A 158 -11.87 8.74 8.73
CA LEU A 158 -12.37 9.23 7.45
C LEU A 158 -13.90 9.25 7.43
N PHE A 159 -14.57 8.20 7.92
CA PHE A 159 -16.04 8.16 8.01
C PHE A 159 -16.60 9.22 8.95
N ARG A 160 -15.89 9.55 10.04
CA ARG A 160 -16.25 10.66 10.94
C ARG A 160 -16.07 12.03 10.30
N ILE A 161 -14.92 12.27 9.65
CA ILE A 161 -14.65 13.53 8.92
C ILE A 161 -15.74 13.80 7.87
N LEU A 162 -16.20 12.74 7.20
CA LEU A 162 -17.24 12.83 6.18
C LEU A 162 -18.67 12.77 6.75
N SER A 163 -18.83 12.69 8.08
CA SER A 163 -20.13 12.55 8.79
C SER A 163 -20.97 11.36 8.28
N CYS A 164 -20.28 10.30 7.90
CA CYS A 164 -20.90 9.10 7.35
C CYS A 164 -21.35 8.11 8.44
N GLU A 165 -20.80 8.15 9.64
CA GLU A 165 -21.10 7.23 10.74
C GLU A 165 -22.58 7.26 11.20
N LYS A 166 -23.32 8.31 10.89
CA LYS A 166 -24.77 8.43 11.18
C LYS A 166 -25.61 7.31 10.56
N PHE A 167 -25.11 6.63 9.52
CA PHE A 167 -25.79 5.51 8.87
C PHE A 167 -25.46 4.15 9.51
N LEU A 168 -24.61 4.11 10.54
CA LEU A 168 -24.24 2.87 11.22
C LEU A 168 -25.44 2.06 11.75
N PRO A 169 -26.47 2.66 12.41
CA PRO A 169 -27.64 1.90 12.86
C PRO A 169 -28.42 1.26 11.71
N LEU A 170 -28.49 1.94 10.55
CA LEU A 170 -29.12 1.39 9.35
C LEU A 170 -28.34 0.19 8.81
N ALA A 171 -27.00 0.32 8.72
CA ALA A 171 -26.14 -0.74 8.24
C ALA A 171 -26.23 -1.99 9.15
N GLU A 172 -26.25 -1.82 10.48
CA GLU A 172 -26.41 -2.91 11.44
C GLU A 172 -27.78 -3.61 11.32
N LYS A 173 -28.84 -2.84 11.05
CA LYS A 173 -30.16 -3.41 10.77
C LYS A 173 -30.13 -4.23 9.47
N MET A 174 -29.56 -3.67 8.40
CA MET A 174 -29.46 -4.36 7.11
C MET A 174 -28.63 -5.64 7.20
N GLU A 175 -27.56 -5.64 7.99
CA GLU A 175 -26.76 -6.84 8.27
C GLU A 175 -27.59 -7.93 8.95
N LYS A 176 -28.35 -7.59 10.00
CA LYS A 176 -29.27 -8.52 10.69
C LYS A 176 -30.35 -9.09 9.77
N ASP A 177 -30.79 -8.30 8.78
CA ASP A 177 -31.76 -8.71 7.75
C ASP A 177 -31.08 -9.57 6.63
N GLY A 178 -29.79 -9.93 6.75
CA GLY A 178 -29.05 -10.71 5.75
C GLY A 178 -28.66 -9.96 4.49
N LYS A 179 -28.74 -8.62 4.48
CA LYS A 179 -28.52 -7.75 3.30
C LYS A 179 -27.08 -7.24 3.20
N THR A 180 -26.09 -8.06 3.53
CA THR A 180 -24.68 -7.66 3.63
C THR A 180 -24.06 -7.17 2.31
N LEU A 181 -24.52 -7.68 1.17
CA LEU A 181 -24.06 -7.27 -0.16
C LEU A 181 -24.95 -6.18 -0.81
N THR A 182 -26.00 -5.75 -0.15
CA THR A 182 -26.81 -4.61 -0.60
C THR A 182 -25.99 -3.33 -0.45
N LEU A 183 -26.10 -2.40 -1.41
CA LEU A 183 -25.49 -1.09 -1.30
C LEU A 183 -26.19 -0.26 -0.23
N MET A 184 -25.41 0.49 0.52
CA MET A 184 -25.92 1.54 1.42
C MET A 184 -26.58 2.66 0.59
N PRO A 185 -27.44 3.51 1.21
CA PRO A 185 -27.92 4.74 0.58
C PRO A 185 -26.77 5.58 0.03
N GLU A 186 -27.02 6.34 -1.03
CA GLU A 186 -25.99 7.16 -1.71
C GLU A 186 -25.31 8.13 -0.75
N GLU A 187 -26.05 8.66 0.22
CA GLU A 187 -25.53 9.62 1.20
C GLU A 187 -24.68 8.96 2.30
N ALA A 188 -24.62 7.64 2.34
CA ALA A 188 -23.86 6.93 3.38
C ALA A 188 -22.34 7.00 3.18
N PHE A 189 -21.90 7.23 1.96
CA PHE A 189 -20.47 7.45 1.67
C PHE A 189 -20.28 8.22 0.35
N ILE A 190 -19.07 8.66 0.07
CA ILE A 190 -18.72 9.45 -1.13
C ILE A 190 -18.77 8.65 -2.44
N HIS A 191 -18.94 7.34 -2.36
CA HIS A 191 -19.17 6.43 -3.50
C HIS A 191 -20.01 5.24 -3.04
N PRO A 192 -20.62 4.47 -3.96
CA PRO A 192 -21.36 3.26 -3.61
C PRO A 192 -20.52 2.32 -2.73
N ILE A 193 -21.11 1.83 -1.64
CA ILE A 193 -20.46 0.93 -0.68
C ILE A 193 -21.47 -0.11 -0.18
N SER A 194 -21.10 -1.37 -0.09
CA SER A 194 -21.96 -2.41 0.47
C SER A 194 -22.08 -2.30 1.99
N VAL A 195 -23.15 -2.84 2.55
CA VAL A 195 -23.35 -2.92 4.01
C VAL A 195 -22.13 -3.56 4.69
N LYS A 196 -21.62 -4.67 4.17
CA LYS A 196 -20.44 -5.37 4.70
C LYS A 196 -19.23 -4.45 4.75
N THR A 197 -18.88 -3.81 3.63
CA THR A 197 -17.71 -2.94 3.53
C THR A 197 -17.87 -1.69 4.38
N TYR A 198 -19.08 -1.10 4.40
CA TYR A 198 -19.39 0.05 5.25
C TYR A 198 -19.19 -0.26 6.74
N LEU A 199 -19.75 -1.38 7.23
CA LEU A 199 -19.59 -1.80 8.63
C LEU A 199 -18.14 -2.04 9.01
N LYS A 200 -17.36 -2.63 8.10
CA LYS A 200 -15.94 -2.87 8.32
C LYS A 200 -15.14 -1.58 8.46
N TYR A 201 -15.45 -0.56 7.66
CA TYR A 201 -14.70 0.69 7.62
C TYR A 201 -15.15 1.71 8.68
N THR A 202 -16.38 1.61 9.20
CA THR A 202 -16.88 2.53 10.24
C THR A 202 -16.46 2.12 11.65
N LYS A 203 -16.14 0.84 11.88
CA LYS A 203 -15.75 0.33 13.20
C LYS A 203 -14.25 0.09 13.25
N TYR A 204 -13.58 0.47 14.33
CA TYR A 204 -12.18 0.13 14.51
C TYR A 204 -11.99 -1.39 14.55
N ASN A 205 -11.08 -1.86 13.71
CA ASN A 205 -10.62 -3.24 13.64
C ASN A 205 -9.09 -3.24 13.77
N ASN A 206 -8.55 -3.79 14.85
CA ASN A 206 -7.11 -3.78 15.14
C ASN A 206 -6.26 -4.41 14.03
N ASP A 207 -6.84 -5.27 13.20
CA ASP A 207 -6.12 -5.95 12.14
C ASP A 207 -5.85 -5.06 10.91
N ILE A 208 -6.63 -3.97 10.72
CA ILE A 208 -6.51 -3.07 9.57
C ILE A 208 -6.35 -1.58 9.94
N ASP A 209 -6.62 -1.19 11.18
CA ASP A 209 -6.59 0.21 11.60
C ASP A 209 -5.25 0.57 12.26
N PHE A 210 -4.22 0.73 11.44
CA PHE A 210 -2.86 1.00 11.90
C PHE A 210 -2.56 2.47 12.16
N ALA A 211 -3.51 3.35 11.85
CA ALA A 211 -3.30 4.78 11.72
C ALA A 211 -4.24 5.62 12.61
N GLN A 212 -4.53 5.16 13.85
CA GLN A 212 -5.42 5.84 14.79
C GLN A 212 -4.79 7.12 15.35
N TYR A 213 -4.59 8.14 14.48
CA TYR A 213 -3.83 9.36 14.77
C TYR A 213 -4.41 10.19 15.91
N ASN A 214 -5.74 10.24 16.02
CA ASN A 214 -6.45 11.04 17.02
C ASN A 214 -6.70 10.30 18.34
N LYS A 215 -6.33 9.02 18.42
CA LYS A 215 -6.49 8.24 19.64
C LYS A 215 -5.36 8.53 20.61
N LYS A 216 -5.69 9.13 21.75
CA LYS A 216 -4.73 9.35 22.82
C LYS A 216 -4.03 8.04 23.21
N ASP A 217 -2.71 8.11 23.35
CA ASP A 217 -1.86 6.98 23.77
C ASP A 217 -1.81 5.80 22.77
N TYR A 218 -2.23 5.97 21.51
CA TYR A 218 -2.06 4.95 20.49
C TYR A 218 -0.58 4.78 20.13
N LYS A 219 -0.10 3.54 20.19
CA LYS A 219 1.35 3.25 20.14
C LYS A 219 1.87 2.80 18.76
N PHE A 220 1.02 2.72 17.76
CA PHE A 220 1.37 2.28 16.40
C PHE A 220 2.14 0.96 16.40
N GLU A 221 1.71 0.00 17.21
CA GLU A 221 2.43 -1.26 17.46
C GLU A 221 2.67 -2.05 16.19
N VAL A 222 1.69 -2.10 15.29
CA VAL A 222 1.81 -2.81 14.02
C VAL A 222 2.89 -2.20 13.15
N ILE A 223 2.88 -0.88 12.95
CA ILE A 223 3.90 -0.18 12.16
C ILE A 223 5.29 -0.32 12.82
N ASN A 224 5.35 -0.32 14.14
CA ASN A 224 6.60 -0.49 14.90
C ASN A 224 7.19 -1.91 14.82
N LYS A 225 6.43 -2.90 14.36
CA LYS A 225 6.96 -4.25 14.04
C LYS A 225 7.69 -4.30 12.70
N ILE A 226 7.50 -3.33 11.80
CA ILE A 226 8.20 -3.25 10.53
C ILE A 226 9.67 -2.92 10.79
N LYS A 227 10.58 -3.82 10.41
CA LYS A 227 12.03 -3.69 10.66
C LYS A 227 12.82 -3.23 9.43
N ILE A 228 12.27 -3.39 8.24
CA ILE A 228 12.87 -2.89 7.00
C ILE A 228 12.66 -1.37 6.87
N PRO A 229 13.41 -0.67 6.02
CA PRO A 229 13.23 0.76 5.78
C PRO A 229 11.78 1.13 5.43
N ILE A 230 11.30 2.23 6.01
CA ILE A 230 9.95 2.73 5.83
C ILE A 230 9.96 4.20 5.41
N PHE A 231 9.24 4.51 4.36
CA PHE A 231 9.00 5.87 3.86
C PHE A 231 7.54 6.22 4.04
N MET A 232 7.25 7.40 4.58
CA MET A 232 5.87 7.86 4.75
C MET A 232 5.74 9.32 4.31
N ARG A 233 4.73 9.61 3.48
CA ARG A 233 4.41 10.97 3.03
C ARG A 233 2.92 11.21 3.09
N TRP A 234 2.58 12.46 3.37
CA TRP A 234 1.24 13.05 3.25
C TRP A 234 1.33 14.36 2.47
N GLY A 235 0.21 14.85 1.99
CA GLY A 235 0.08 16.24 1.55
C GLY A 235 -0.27 17.13 2.74
N ASN A 236 0.00 18.43 2.66
CA ASN A 236 -0.45 19.39 3.69
C ASN A 236 -1.57 20.33 3.20
N ASN A 237 -2.14 20.02 2.04
CA ASN A 237 -3.29 20.74 1.50
C ASN A 237 -4.44 19.76 1.25
N LYS A 238 -5.52 19.83 2.04
CA LYS A 238 -6.71 18.97 1.93
C LYS A 238 -6.40 17.46 2.10
N GLU A 239 -5.51 17.12 3.02
CA GLU A 239 -5.30 15.72 3.40
C GLU A 239 -6.50 15.19 4.21
N LEU A 240 -6.74 13.88 4.13
CA LEU A 240 -7.86 13.19 4.78
C LEU A 240 -7.53 12.82 6.24
N VAL A 241 -7.12 13.82 7.02
CA VAL A 241 -6.78 13.68 8.45
C VAL A 241 -7.42 14.82 9.25
N ASN A 242 -7.82 14.54 10.49
CA ASN A 242 -8.45 15.52 11.38
C ASN A 242 -7.41 16.26 12.26
N MET A 243 -6.29 16.60 11.65
CA MET A 243 -5.24 17.45 12.26
C MET A 243 -4.39 18.09 11.16
N LYS A 244 -3.57 19.08 11.54
CA LYS A 244 -2.58 19.61 10.60
C LYS A 244 -1.56 18.55 10.25
N THR A 245 -1.19 18.46 8.98
CA THR A 245 -0.24 17.44 8.51
C THR A 245 1.14 17.57 9.17
N GLU A 246 1.56 18.80 9.48
CA GLU A 246 2.81 19.04 10.23
C GLU A 246 2.77 18.38 11.61
N THR A 247 1.65 18.51 12.32
CA THR A 247 1.43 17.84 13.62
C THR A 247 1.40 16.33 13.50
N LEU A 248 0.76 15.81 12.45
CA LEU A 248 0.76 14.37 12.14
C LEU A 248 2.18 13.85 11.92
N VAL A 249 2.97 14.55 11.09
CA VAL A 249 4.35 14.16 10.79
C VAL A 249 5.22 14.19 12.04
N GLU A 250 5.06 15.20 12.91
CA GLU A 250 5.75 15.25 14.20
C GLU A 250 5.36 14.06 15.09
N LEU A 251 4.07 13.78 15.23
CA LEU A 251 3.56 12.60 15.95
C LEU A 251 4.19 11.31 15.44
N MET A 252 4.16 11.10 14.12
CA MET A 252 4.70 9.88 13.51
C MET A 252 6.21 9.76 13.70
N ASN A 253 6.95 10.87 13.58
CA ASN A 253 8.39 10.88 13.87
C ASN A 253 8.72 10.51 15.32
N ASN A 254 7.90 10.95 16.27
CA ASN A 254 8.09 10.64 17.68
C ASN A 254 7.68 9.19 18.02
N MET A 255 6.61 8.68 17.41
CA MET A 255 6.00 7.40 17.79
C MET A 255 6.59 6.19 17.04
N ILE A 256 7.06 6.38 15.81
CA ILE A 256 7.65 5.29 15.02
C ILE A 256 9.11 5.08 15.41
N LYS A 257 9.42 3.89 15.91
CA LYS A 257 10.73 3.52 16.49
C LYS A 257 11.74 3.02 15.44
N ASN A 258 11.30 2.77 14.20
CA ASN A 258 12.18 2.29 13.14
C ASN A 258 13.29 3.33 12.86
N LYS A 259 14.55 2.93 13.00
CA LYS A 259 15.71 3.82 12.78
C LYS A 259 15.94 4.16 11.31
N ASN A 260 15.44 3.34 10.40
CA ASN A 260 15.52 3.54 8.94
C ASN A 260 14.20 4.12 8.40
N LYS A 261 13.56 5.01 9.16
CA LYS A 261 12.36 5.72 8.72
C LYS A 261 12.71 7.02 7.99
N ASP A 262 11.86 7.40 7.05
CA ASP A 262 11.86 8.69 6.36
C ASP A 262 10.42 9.19 6.31
N ILE A 263 10.06 10.07 7.25
CA ILE A 263 8.68 10.52 7.49
C ILE A 263 8.61 12.03 7.35
N SER A 264 7.83 12.51 6.39
CA SER A 264 7.63 13.94 6.12
C SER A 264 6.32 14.17 5.36
N TYR A 265 6.13 15.37 4.82
CA TYR A 265 5.01 15.73 3.94
C TYR A 265 5.51 16.41 2.68
N ILE A 266 4.67 16.46 1.65
CA ILE A 266 4.91 17.23 0.42
C ILE A 266 4.13 18.56 0.53
N ASP A 267 4.86 19.66 0.54
CA ASP A 267 4.28 20.97 0.68
C ASP A 267 3.35 21.34 -0.49
N GLY A 268 2.14 21.82 -0.14
CA GLY A 268 1.09 22.17 -1.09
C GLY A 268 0.44 21.00 -1.80
N ALA A 269 0.80 19.74 -1.48
CA ALA A 269 0.15 18.56 -2.06
C ALA A 269 -1.20 18.29 -1.40
N ASP A 270 -2.17 17.84 -2.21
CA ASP A 270 -3.42 17.25 -1.73
C ASP A 270 -3.25 15.75 -1.44
N HIS A 271 -4.33 15.08 -0.98
CA HIS A 271 -4.35 13.65 -0.71
C HIS A 271 -3.89 12.78 -1.89
N THR A 272 -4.09 13.24 -3.12
CA THR A 272 -3.72 12.51 -4.36
C THR A 272 -2.40 12.95 -4.95
N TYR A 273 -1.74 13.97 -4.36
CA TYR A 273 -0.52 14.60 -4.83
C TYR A 273 -0.66 15.28 -6.20
N SER A 274 -1.85 15.81 -6.51
CA SER A 274 -2.12 16.51 -7.76
C SER A 274 -1.10 17.64 -7.97
N ASP A 275 -0.50 17.68 -9.16
CA ASP A 275 0.56 18.63 -9.58
C ASP A 275 1.85 18.57 -8.74
N LYS A 276 1.97 17.61 -7.83
CA LYS A 276 3.17 17.31 -7.03
C LYS A 276 3.72 15.91 -7.26
N GLU A 277 3.15 15.16 -8.21
CA GLU A 277 3.48 13.77 -8.45
C GLU A 277 4.98 13.57 -8.75
N TYR A 278 5.60 14.53 -9.46
CA TYR A 278 7.03 14.45 -9.79
C TYR A 278 7.92 14.68 -8.57
N ILE A 279 7.56 15.64 -7.69
CA ILE A 279 8.28 15.88 -6.43
C ILE A 279 8.22 14.61 -5.56
N LEU A 280 7.04 14.05 -5.38
CA LEU A 280 6.85 12.79 -4.65
C LEU A 280 7.69 11.66 -5.25
N ALA A 281 7.66 11.49 -6.58
CA ALA A 281 8.42 10.47 -7.27
C ALA A 281 9.94 10.63 -7.06
N GLN A 282 10.48 11.86 -7.07
CA GLN A 282 11.88 12.12 -6.77
C GLN A 282 12.25 11.74 -5.33
N GLU A 283 11.40 12.02 -4.35
CA GLU A 283 11.64 11.63 -2.97
C GLU A 283 11.64 10.10 -2.78
N ILE A 284 10.71 9.39 -3.44
CA ILE A 284 10.67 7.93 -3.47
C ILE A 284 11.97 7.37 -4.08
N VAL A 285 12.41 7.93 -5.20
CA VAL A 285 13.68 7.56 -5.85
C VAL A 285 14.88 7.74 -4.91
N ASN A 286 14.93 8.86 -4.20
CA ASN A 286 16.00 9.15 -3.24
C ASN A 286 15.99 8.15 -2.08
N PHE A 287 14.81 7.79 -1.58
CA PHE A 287 14.67 6.77 -0.56
C PHE A 287 15.16 5.39 -1.04
N ILE A 288 14.77 4.96 -2.25
CA ILE A 288 15.24 3.70 -2.83
C ILE A 288 16.76 3.69 -2.97
N LYS A 289 17.37 4.76 -3.52
CA LYS A 289 18.82 4.89 -3.65
C LYS A 289 19.54 4.80 -2.30
N LYS A 290 18.98 5.42 -1.26
CA LYS A 290 19.54 5.36 0.10
C LYS A 290 19.58 3.93 0.62
N ILE A 291 18.52 3.15 0.44
CA ILE A 291 18.50 1.72 0.82
C ILE A 291 19.56 0.94 0.06
N GLU A 292 19.69 1.16 -1.25
CA GLU A 292 20.65 0.46 -2.08
C GLU A 292 22.10 0.72 -1.64
N VAL A 293 22.42 1.96 -1.31
CA VAL A 293 23.76 2.32 -0.78
C VAL A 293 24.04 1.61 0.56
N GLN A 294 23.07 1.59 1.46
CA GLN A 294 23.22 0.91 2.76
C GLN A 294 23.42 -0.60 2.61
N GLN A 295 22.67 -1.25 1.70
CA GLN A 295 22.81 -2.67 1.41
C GLN A 295 24.18 -3.01 0.81
N ASN A 296 24.69 -2.19 -0.11
CA ASN A 296 26.02 -2.38 -0.69
C ASN A 296 27.13 -2.24 0.36
N LEU A 297 27.07 -1.23 1.22
CA LEU A 297 28.04 -1.04 2.30
C LEU A 297 28.05 -2.21 3.30
N SER A 298 26.87 -2.76 3.64
CA SER A 298 26.77 -3.92 4.52
C SER A 298 27.36 -5.19 3.88
N ASN A 299 27.13 -5.40 2.59
CA ASN A 299 27.67 -6.52 1.84
C ASN A 299 29.19 -6.43 1.71
N ASP A 300 29.73 -5.26 1.39
CA ASP A 300 31.18 -5.04 1.30
C ASP A 300 31.89 -5.28 2.64
N SER A 301 31.25 -4.86 3.74
CA SER A 301 31.76 -5.11 5.09
C SER A 301 31.76 -6.60 5.43
N LEU A 302 30.70 -7.33 5.07
CA LEU A 302 30.60 -8.77 5.26
C LEU A 302 31.64 -9.54 4.43
N ILE A 303 31.84 -9.17 3.17
CA ILE A 303 32.84 -9.77 2.29
C ILE A 303 34.25 -9.54 2.85
N LYS A 304 34.56 -8.33 3.33
CA LYS A 304 35.87 -8.04 3.99
C LYS A 304 36.08 -8.87 5.24
N TRP A 305 35.03 -9.06 6.04
CA TRP A 305 35.09 -9.86 7.26
C TRP A 305 35.28 -11.35 6.96
N ILE A 306 34.58 -11.92 5.97
CA ILE A 306 34.78 -13.31 5.53
C ILE A 306 36.21 -13.54 5.04
N LYS A 307 36.71 -12.65 4.17
CA LYS A 307 38.11 -12.72 3.70
C LYS A 307 39.14 -12.60 4.82
N TYR A 308 38.82 -11.88 5.90
CA TYR A 308 39.67 -11.80 7.08
C TYR A 308 39.70 -13.13 7.84
N ILE A 309 38.54 -13.80 8.03
CA ILE A 309 38.48 -15.11 8.69
C ILE A 309 39.16 -16.20 7.87
N GLU A 310 39.03 -16.20 6.55
CA GLU A 310 39.67 -17.17 5.65
C GLU A 310 41.21 -17.06 5.63
N LYS A 311 41.74 -15.91 6.04
CA LYS A 311 43.20 -15.67 6.09
C LYS A 311 43.87 -15.95 7.45
N ASN A 312 43.09 -16.10 8.50
CA ASN A 312 43.55 -16.38 9.88
C ASN A 312 42.91 -17.67 10.39
#